data_33c52ad1afb9dbda7f1ebf80e2867285
#
_entry.id   33c52ad1afb9dbda7f1ebf80e2867285
#
_cell.length_a   1.000
_cell.length_b   1.000
_cell.length_c   1.000
_cell.angle_alpha   90.00
_cell.angle_beta   90.00
_cell.angle_gamma   90.00
#
_symmetry.space_group_name_H-M   'P 1'
#
loop_
_entity.id
_entity.type
_entity.pdbx_description
1 polymer ?
#
loop_
_entity_poly.entity_id
_entity_poly.type
_entity_poly.pdbx_seq_one_letter_code
_entity_poly.pdbx_strand_id
1 'polypeptide(L)'
;EVTFDVTYNSEKENIKIGIPGEFTVYNALAAMSIALKLHVNMKIIKESLKNISVCGRSELVPNKLDIAIMIDYAHSPKSLENILTATKGYVKGRVISVFGCGGDRDAKKRPQMGEISGKIADYTIITSDNPRTEDPQLIVNQIEEGIKNTNGKYECIVDRVEAIEKAIRMANKDDVVILAGKGHEPYQEINHVKYPFDERIIVNEIIEKILSEKK
;
A
#
# COMPACT_ATOMS: atom_id res chain seq x y z
N GLU A 1 14.33 -1.01 -0.07
CA GLU A 1 15.13 -2.19 0.38
C GLU A 1 15.43 -2.05 1.86
N VAL A 2 15.45 -3.16 2.59
CA VAL A 2 15.83 -3.22 4.01
C VAL A 2 17.07 -4.09 4.14
N THR A 3 18.01 -3.67 5.00
CA THR A 3 19.21 -4.46 5.30
C THR A 3 19.33 -4.65 6.81
N PHE A 4 19.60 -5.87 7.25
CA PHE A 4 19.80 -6.20 8.66
C PHE A 4 20.80 -7.34 8.83
N ASP A 5 21.36 -7.45 10.03
CA ASP A 5 22.27 -8.52 10.39
C ASP A 5 21.54 -9.60 11.19
N VAL A 6 21.84 -10.85 10.91
CA VAL A 6 21.35 -12.01 11.68
C VAL A 6 22.54 -12.88 12.09
N THR A 7 22.50 -13.46 13.29
CA THR A 7 23.49 -14.44 13.74
C THR A 7 22.88 -15.83 13.71
N TYR A 8 23.51 -16.74 12.99
CA TYR A 8 23.12 -18.14 12.90
C TYR A 8 24.35 -19.03 13.03
N ASN A 9 24.33 -20.02 13.91
CA ASN A 9 25.46 -20.91 14.21
C ASN A 9 26.77 -20.14 14.50
N SER A 10 26.69 -19.05 15.25
CA SER A 10 27.80 -18.14 15.59
C SER A 10 28.41 -17.37 14.40
N GLU A 11 27.88 -17.49 13.21
CA GLU A 11 28.25 -16.71 12.05
C GLU A 11 27.29 -15.54 11.87
N LYS A 12 27.86 -14.35 11.57
CA LYS A 12 27.08 -13.15 11.31
C LYS A 12 26.84 -13.01 9.81
N GLU A 13 25.58 -12.91 9.44
CA GLU A 13 25.13 -12.80 8.07
C GLU A 13 24.39 -11.49 7.83
N ASN A 14 24.77 -10.77 6.78
CA ASN A 14 24.06 -9.57 6.33
C ASN A 14 23.00 -9.94 5.30
N ILE A 15 21.76 -9.58 5.59
CA ILE A 15 20.57 -9.90 4.78
C ILE A 15 20.03 -8.63 4.14
N LYS A 16 19.74 -8.71 2.84
CA LYS A 16 19.04 -7.67 2.08
C LYS A 16 17.70 -8.18 1.60
N ILE A 17 16.67 -7.34 1.70
CA ILE A 17 15.31 -7.64 1.23
C ILE A 17 14.84 -6.50 0.33
N GLY A 18 14.25 -6.84 -0.82
CA GLY A 18 13.72 -5.87 -1.78
C GLY A 18 12.47 -5.13 -1.29
N ILE A 19 11.72 -5.70 -0.35
CA ILE A 19 10.49 -5.11 0.18
C ILE A 19 10.84 -4.14 1.32
N PRO A 20 10.40 -2.87 1.28
CA PRO A 20 10.68 -1.89 2.33
C PRO A 20 9.82 -2.12 3.59
N GLY A 21 10.27 -1.57 4.72
CA GLY A 21 9.57 -1.56 6.01
C GLY A 21 10.14 -2.52 7.04
N GLU A 22 10.20 -2.08 8.30
CA GLU A 22 10.75 -2.85 9.42
C GLU A 22 10.02 -4.19 9.63
N PHE A 23 8.71 -4.22 9.41
CA PHE A 23 7.90 -5.45 9.51
C PHE A 23 8.40 -6.56 8.57
N THR A 24 9.09 -6.21 7.48
CA THR A 24 9.66 -7.16 6.52
C THR A 24 10.80 -7.97 7.15
N VAL A 25 11.52 -7.40 8.11
CA VAL A 25 12.58 -8.11 8.86
C VAL A 25 11.98 -9.30 9.61
N TYR A 26 10.87 -9.10 10.33
CA TYR A 26 10.22 -10.19 11.07
C TYR A 26 9.66 -11.28 10.16
N ASN A 27 9.07 -10.89 9.02
CA ASN A 27 8.58 -11.83 8.01
C ASN A 27 9.73 -12.65 7.42
N ALA A 28 10.85 -12.00 7.12
CA ALA A 28 12.04 -12.68 6.61
C ALA A 28 12.64 -13.63 7.65
N LEU A 29 12.75 -13.20 8.92
CA LEU A 29 13.26 -14.08 10.00
C LEU A 29 12.41 -15.33 10.15
N ALA A 30 11.08 -15.22 10.05
CA ALA A 30 10.19 -16.37 10.10
C ALA A 30 10.43 -17.31 8.90
N ALA A 31 10.51 -16.78 7.67
CA ALA A 31 10.77 -17.55 6.47
C ALA A 31 12.16 -18.20 6.49
N MET A 32 13.19 -17.47 6.92
CA MET A 32 14.56 -17.96 7.09
C MET A 32 14.62 -19.11 8.10
N SER A 33 13.94 -18.97 9.25
CA SER A 33 13.90 -20.00 10.29
C SER A 33 13.34 -21.33 9.77
N ILE A 34 12.27 -21.25 8.96
CA ILE A 34 11.67 -22.43 8.32
C ILE A 34 12.65 -23.03 7.29
N ALA A 35 13.22 -22.19 6.42
CA ALA A 35 14.14 -22.63 5.36
C ALA A 35 15.41 -23.31 5.96
N LEU A 36 15.98 -22.72 7.01
CA LEU A 36 17.13 -23.29 7.73
C LEU A 36 16.79 -24.63 8.40
N LYS A 37 15.58 -24.74 8.96
CA LYS A 37 15.09 -26.00 9.53
C LYS A 37 14.93 -27.10 8.47
N LEU A 38 14.63 -26.71 7.24
CA LEU A 38 14.58 -27.60 6.07
C LEU A 38 15.93 -27.77 5.38
N HIS A 39 17.02 -27.37 6.03
CA HIS A 39 18.40 -27.49 5.56
C HIS A 39 18.69 -26.73 4.24
N VAL A 40 17.93 -25.65 3.94
CA VAL A 40 18.24 -24.78 2.80
C VAL A 40 19.50 -23.98 3.11
N ASN A 41 20.43 -23.91 2.15
CA ASN A 41 21.68 -23.19 2.31
C ASN A 41 21.46 -21.68 2.46
N MET A 42 22.18 -21.06 3.40
CA MET A 42 22.09 -19.62 3.70
C MET A 42 22.31 -18.75 2.44
N LYS A 43 23.22 -19.12 1.55
CA LYS A 43 23.45 -18.39 0.30
C LYS A 43 22.21 -18.36 -0.58
N ILE A 44 21.46 -19.45 -0.67
CA ILE A 44 20.21 -19.52 -1.44
C ILE A 44 19.15 -18.63 -0.79
N ILE A 45 19.05 -18.69 0.55
CA ILE A 45 18.11 -17.84 1.32
C ILE A 45 18.38 -16.36 1.05
N LYS A 46 19.64 -15.92 1.14
CA LYS A 46 20.04 -14.52 0.89
C LYS A 46 19.68 -14.06 -0.52
N GLU A 47 19.98 -14.89 -1.51
CA GLU A 47 19.69 -14.59 -2.92
C GLU A 47 18.17 -14.47 -3.17
N SER A 48 17.39 -15.39 -2.61
CA SER A 48 15.94 -15.39 -2.72
C SER A 48 15.31 -14.17 -2.05
N LEU A 49 15.76 -13.80 -0.85
CA LEU A 49 15.24 -12.63 -0.12
C LEU A 49 15.57 -11.31 -0.83
N LYS A 50 16.74 -11.21 -1.46
CA LYS A 50 17.14 -10.01 -2.20
C LYS A 50 16.21 -9.72 -3.38
N ASN A 51 15.74 -10.75 -4.05
CA ASN A 51 14.94 -10.66 -5.27
C ASN A 51 13.44 -10.90 -5.02
N ILE A 52 13.03 -11.00 -3.76
CA ILE A 52 11.62 -11.27 -3.42
C ILE A 52 10.73 -10.08 -3.76
N SER A 53 9.63 -10.35 -4.42
CA SER A 53 8.49 -9.48 -4.52
C SER A 53 7.24 -10.28 -4.15
N VAL A 54 6.29 -9.63 -3.49
CA VAL A 54 5.01 -10.24 -3.13
C VAL A 54 3.91 -9.40 -3.74
N CYS A 55 3.12 -10.02 -4.61
CA CYS A 55 2.00 -9.35 -5.29
C CYS A 55 1.08 -8.65 -4.28
N GLY A 56 0.83 -7.36 -4.49
CA GLY A 56 -0.02 -6.54 -3.62
C GLY A 56 0.55 -6.26 -2.22
N ARG A 57 1.85 -6.41 -2.00
CA ARG A 57 2.54 -6.08 -0.75
C ARG A 57 3.73 -5.17 -1.02
N SER A 58 3.58 -3.89 -0.71
CA SER A 58 4.55 -2.84 -1.06
C SER A 58 5.05 -2.97 -2.50
N GLU A 59 4.15 -3.37 -3.39
CA GLU A 59 4.45 -3.64 -4.80
C GLU A 59 4.59 -2.33 -5.55
N LEU A 60 5.79 -2.06 -6.07
CA LEU A 60 6.02 -0.88 -6.89
C LEU A 60 5.54 -1.14 -8.33
N VAL A 61 4.71 -0.25 -8.86
CA VAL A 61 4.28 -0.27 -10.25
C VAL A 61 5.31 0.48 -11.11
N PRO A 62 6.03 -0.21 -12.01
CA PRO A 62 6.97 0.45 -12.92
C PRO A 62 6.26 1.49 -13.77
N ASN A 63 6.80 2.70 -13.85
CA ASN A 63 6.20 3.77 -14.64
C ASN A 63 7.26 4.72 -15.21
N LYS A 64 6.83 5.62 -16.14
CA LYS A 64 7.68 6.61 -16.79
C LYS A 64 7.51 8.03 -16.21
N LEU A 65 6.81 8.15 -15.10
CA LEU A 65 6.65 9.39 -14.35
C LEU A 65 7.74 9.47 -13.28
N ASP A 66 8.10 10.67 -12.88
CA ASP A 66 9.12 10.88 -11.82
C ASP A 66 8.52 10.69 -10.40
N ILE A 67 7.57 9.76 -10.24
CA ILE A 67 6.89 9.43 -9.00
C ILE A 67 6.98 7.93 -8.73
N ALA A 68 6.85 7.52 -7.47
CA ALA A 68 6.64 6.13 -7.13
C ALA A 68 5.14 5.84 -6.93
N ILE A 69 4.67 4.69 -7.43
CA ILE A 69 3.31 4.21 -7.20
C ILE A 69 3.41 2.84 -6.56
N MET A 70 2.81 2.69 -5.38
CA MET A 70 2.88 1.49 -4.57
C MET A 70 1.50 0.92 -4.32
N ILE A 71 1.31 -0.37 -4.58
CA ILE A 71 0.08 -1.11 -4.25
C ILE A 71 0.35 -1.95 -3.00
N ASP A 72 -0.54 -1.84 -2.00
CA ASP A 72 -0.43 -2.60 -0.76
C ASP A 72 -1.78 -3.11 -0.24
N TYR A 73 -1.77 -4.25 0.44
CA TYR A 73 -2.95 -4.88 1.04
C TYR A 73 -3.30 -4.32 2.43
N ALA A 74 -2.75 -3.21 2.83
CA ALA A 74 -3.00 -2.58 4.13
C ALA A 74 -4.46 -2.15 4.26
N HIS A 75 -5.27 -2.96 4.95
CA HIS A 75 -6.72 -2.77 5.13
C HIS A 75 -7.15 -2.74 6.60
N SER A 76 -6.21 -2.59 7.52
CA SER A 76 -6.43 -2.43 8.96
C SER A 76 -5.69 -1.20 9.49
N PRO A 77 -6.09 -0.63 10.65
CA PRO A 77 -5.40 0.52 11.23
C PRO A 77 -3.89 0.29 11.36
N LYS A 78 -3.48 -0.83 11.94
CA LYS A 78 -2.05 -1.12 12.15
C LYS A 78 -1.28 -1.31 10.86
N SER A 79 -1.86 -1.97 9.85
CA SER A 79 -1.16 -2.16 8.57
C SER A 79 -1.04 -0.84 7.80
N LEU A 80 -2.06 0.01 7.85
CA LEU A 80 -2.00 1.34 7.23
C LEU A 80 -0.95 2.23 7.93
N GLU A 81 -0.93 2.25 9.26
CA GLU A 81 0.09 2.95 10.04
C GLU A 81 1.50 2.51 9.65
N ASN A 82 1.71 1.19 9.60
CA ASN A 82 3.02 0.61 9.29
C ASN A 82 3.52 1.01 7.91
N ILE A 83 2.66 0.90 6.86
CA ILE A 83 3.10 1.22 5.49
C ILE A 83 3.34 2.71 5.31
N LEU A 84 2.48 3.57 5.86
CA LEU A 84 2.65 5.02 5.77
C LEU A 84 3.90 5.47 6.52
N THR A 85 4.12 5.00 7.75
CA THR A 85 5.30 5.33 8.55
C THR A 85 6.59 4.85 7.90
N ALA A 86 6.60 3.60 7.42
CA ALA A 86 7.76 3.05 6.72
C ALA A 86 8.10 3.87 5.48
N THR A 87 7.09 4.23 4.65
CA THR A 87 7.30 5.02 3.44
C THR A 87 7.80 6.43 3.78
N LYS A 88 7.20 7.07 4.80
CA LYS A 88 7.59 8.41 5.23
C LYS A 88 9.07 8.49 5.66
N GLY A 89 9.61 7.39 6.17
CA GLY A 89 11.00 7.32 6.65
C GLY A 89 12.05 7.37 5.53
N TYR A 90 11.71 7.12 4.26
CA TYR A 90 12.68 7.08 3.16
C TYR A 90 12.30 7.92 1.94
N VAL A 91 11.06 8.41 1.84
CA VAL A 91 10.63 9.23 0.71
C VAL A 91 11.17 10.66 0.84
N LYS A 92 11.55 11.27 -0.29
CA LYS A 92 12.01 12.67 -0.33
C LYS A 92 10.87 13.65 -0.55
N GLY A 93 9.88 13.25 -1.33
CA GLY A 93 8.67 14.01 -1.62
C GLY A 93 7.55 13.75 -0.62
N ARG A 94 6.31 13.92 -1.10
CA ARG A 94 5.10 13.68 -0.30
C ARG A 94 4.69 12.22 -0.33
N VAL A 95 4.03 11.76 0.74
CA VAL A 95 3.27 10.52 0.78
C VAL A 95 1.81 10.84 0.54
N ILE A 96 1.26 10.37 -0.58
CA ILE A 96 -0.15 10.50 -0.96
C ILE A 96 -0.82 9.15 -0.71
N SER A 97 -1.74 9.09 0.25
CA SER A 97 -2.46 7.87 0.63
C SER A 97 -3.80 7.80 -0.08
N VAL A 98 -4.08 6.70 -0.79
CA VAL A 98 -5.38 6.41 -1.41
C VAL A 98 -5.90 5.13 -0.78
N PHE A 99 -7.01 5.19 -0.03
CA PHE A 99 -7.56 4.01 0.61
C PHE A 99 -9.05 4.12 0.87
N GLY A 100 -9.67 2.96 1.07
CA GLY A 100 -11.04 2.79 1.52
C GLY A 100 -11.16 1.68 2.55
N CYS A 101 -12.38 1.38 2.95
CA CYS A 101 -12.68 0.27 3.82
C CYS A 101 -13.75 -0.63 3.19
N GLY A 102 -13.65 -1.93 3.46
CA GLY A 102 -14.68 -2.88 3.04
C GLY A 102 -15.99 -2.70 3.81
N GLY A 103 -17.11 -2.86 3.09
CA GLY A 103 -18.44 -3.02 3.66
C GLY A 103 -18.63 -4.41 4.27
N ASP A 104 -19.67 -4.59 5.09
CA ASP A 104 -19.99 -5.83 5.81
C ASP A 104 -18.80 -6.35 6.64
N ARG A 105 -18.04 -5.44 7.22
CA ARG A 105 -16.85 -5.68 8.04
C ARG A 105 -16.88 -4.76 9.26
N ASP A 106 -15.89 -4.89 10.14
CA ASP A 106 -15.75 -4.03 11.31
C ASP A 106 -15.72 -2.54 10.93
N ALA A 107 -16.81 -1.83 11.22
CA ALA A 107 -16.93 -0.40 10.95
C ALA A 107 -16.10 0.46 11.92
N LYS A 108 -15.75 -0.05 13.12
CA LYS A 108 -14.99 0.70 14.14
C LYS A 108 -13.59 1.08 13.66
N LYS A 109 -13.02 0.32 12.72
CA LYS A 109 -11.71 0.64 12.14
C LYS A 109 -11.73 1.83 11.18
N ARG A 110 -12.89 2.20 10.62
CA ARG A 110 -13.02 3.23 9.57
C ARG A 110 -12.50 4.60 10.05
N PRO A 111 -13.02 5.18 11.14
CA PRO A 111 -12.49 6.46 11.65
C PRO A 111 -11.04 6.34 12.12
N GLN A 112 -10.63 5.20 12.68
CA GLN A 112 -9.24 5.00 13.09
C GLN A 112 -8.27 5.07 11.89
N MET A 113 -8.64 4.47 10.77
CA MET A 113 -7.82 4.52 9.55
C MET A 113 -7.78 5.94 8.98
N GLY A 114 -8.88 6.68 9.02
CA GLY A 114 -8.93 8.10 8.65
C GLY A 114 -7.98 8.94 9.49
N GLU A 115 -8.03 8.78 10.81
CA GLU A 115 -7.17 9.49 11.76
C GLU A 115 -5.68 9.17 11.54
N ILE A 116 -5.34 7.90 11.33
CA ILE A 116 -3.96 7.45 11.06
C ILE A 116 -3.43 8.09 9.78
N SER A 117 -4.20 8.02 8.69
CA SER A 117 -3.78 8.59 7.42
C SER A 117 -3.60 10.10 7.52
N GLY A 118 -4.53 10.81 8.16
CA GLY A 118 -4.46 12.25 8.36
C GLY A 118 -3.29 12.72 9.23
N LYS A 119 -2.78 11.87 10.12
CA LYS A 119 -1.60 12.16 10.95
C LYS A 119 -0.28 11.92 10.25
N ILE A 120 -0.22 10.96 9.31
CA ILE A 120 1.05 10.48 8.76
C ILE A 120 1.25 10.90 7.31
N ALA A 121 0.21 10.77 6.47
CA ALA A 121 0.29 11.14 5.06
C ALA A 121 0.30 12.66 4.86
N ASP A 122 0.95 13.13 3.79
CA ASP A 122 0.92 14.55 3.42
C ASP A 122 -0.37 14.93 2.72
N TYR A 123 -1.02 13.95 2.09
CA TYR A 123 -2.34 14.07 1.47
C TYR A 123 -3.05 12.72 1.47
N THR A 124 -4.35 12.73 1.72
CA THR A 124 -5.17 11.52 1.74
C THR A 124 -6.33 11.65 0.75
N ILE A 125 -6.55 10.63 -0.07
CA ILE A 125 -7.78 10.48 -0.84
C ILE A 125 -8.55 9.29 -0.26
N ILE A 126 -9.71 9.57 0.31
CA ILE A 126 -10.62 8.56 0.84
C ILE A 126 -11.54 8.11 -0.27
N THR A 127 -11.61 6.80 -0.51
CA THR A 127 -12.37 6.25 -1.64
C THR A 127 -13.07 4.94 -1.28
N SER A 128 -13.80 4.34 -2.23
CA SER A 128 -14.40 3.02 -2.07
C SER A 128 -13.33 1.91 -2.15
N ASP A 129 -13.56 0.83 -1.43
CA ASP A 129 -12.85 -0.46 -1.56
C ASP A 129 -13.82 -1.51 -2.13
N ASN A 130 -14.24 -2.49 -1.35
CA ASN A 130 -15.31 -3.44 -1.64
C ASN A 130 -16.54 -3.04 -0.80
N PRO A 131 -17.46 -2.20 -1.28
CA PRO A 131 -18.61 -1.75 -0.46
C PRO A 131 -19.58 -2.88 -0.11
N ARG A 132 -19.56 -3.97 -0.85
CA ARG A 132 -20.48 -5.11 -0.69
C ARG A 132 -21.94 -4.65 -0.68
N THR A 133 -22.67 -4.84 0.43
CA THR A 133 -24.09 -4.44 0.53
C THR A 133 -24.27 -3.02 1.11
N GLU A 134 -23.20 -2.40 1.63
CA GLU A 134 -23.29 -1.05 2.18
C GLU A 134 -23.16 0.03 1.09
N ASP A 135 -23.76 1.19 1.36
CA ASP A 135 -23.55 2.38 0.53
C ASP A 135 -22.08 2.85 0.64
N PRO A 136 -21.34 2.90 -0.47
CA PRO A 136 -19.93 3.32 -0.44
C PRO A 136 -19.74 4.74 0.10
N GLN A 137 -20.71 5.66 -0.11
CA GLN A 137 -20.64 7.01 0.43
C GLN A 137 -20.69 7.02 1.96
N LEU A 138 -21.51 6.15 2.57
CA LEU A 138 -21.57 6.05 4.03
C LEU A 138 -20.25 5.52 4.62
N ILE A 139 -19.60 4.58 3.95
CA ILE A 139 -18.28 4.09 4.36
C ILE A 139 -17.24 5.22 4.30
N VAL A 140 -17.20 5.98 3.21
CA VAL A 140 -16.32 7.13 3.03
C VAL A 140 -16.56 8.17 4.12
N ASN A 141 -17.81 8.49 4.43
CA ASN A 141 -18.16 9.45 5.48
C ASN A 141 -17.65 9.01 6.87
N GLN A 142 -17.73 7.71 7.19
CA GLN A 142 -17.22 7.19 8.46
C GLN A 142 -15.68 7.23 8.56
N ILE A 143 -14.97 7.08 7.44
CA ILE A 143 -13.52 7.29 7.42
C ILE A 143 -13.21 8.79 7.60
N GLU A 144 -13.99 9.64 6.94
CA GLU A 144 -13.85 11.10 7.00
C GLU A 144 -14.03 11.64 8.43
N GLU A 145 -14.93 11.06 9.24
CA GLU A 145 -15.08 11.41 10.65
C GLU A 145 -13.75 11.33 11.42
N GLY A 146 -12.92 10.33 11.10
CA GLY A 146 -11.64 10.17 11.77
C GLY A 146 -10.60 11.20 11.29
N ILE A 147 -10.49 11.45 9.99
CA ILE A 147 -9.48 12.37 9.46
C ILE A 147 -9.78 13.82 9.84
N LYS A 148 -11.04 14.20 10.01
CA LYS A 148 -11.47 15.51 10.51
C LYS A 148 -10.91 15.86 11.90
N ASN A 149 -10.54 14.86 12.69
CA ASN A 149 -9.90 15.06 14.00
C ASN A 149 -8.39 15.34 13.88
N THR A 150 -7.87 15.53 12.68
CA THR A 150 -6.46 15.79 12.39
C THR A 150 -6.29 17.09 11.59
N ASN A 151 -5.04 17.52 11.40
CA ASN A 151 -4.72 18.64 10.50
C ASN A 151 -4.34 18.12 9.09
N GLY A 152 -4.61 16.84 8.79
CA GLY A 152 -4.27 16.21 7.51
C GLY A 152 -5.09 16.81 6.35
N LYS A 153 -4.44 16.99 5.21
CA LYS A 153 -5.12 17.40 3.98
C LYS A 153 -5.75 16.18 3.33
N TYR A 154 -7.00 16.29 2.94
CA TYR A 154 -7.69 15.16 2.32
C TYR A 154 -8.77 15.59 1.31
N GLU A 155 -9.21 14.62 0.54
CA GLU A 155 -10.34 14.70 -0.38
C GLU A 155 -11.11 13.37 -0.35
N CYS A 156 -12.43 13.41 -0.53
CA CYS A 156 -13.28 12.23 -0.62
C CYS A 156 -13.74 12.07 -2.07
N ILE A 157 -13.36 10.96 -2.71
CA ILE A 157 -13.74 10.61 -4.09
C ILE A 157 -14.20 9.15 -4.05
N VAL A 158 -15.53 8.92 -4.16
CA VAL A 158 -16.09 7.57 -3.99
C VAL A 158 -15.61 6.62 -5.09
N ASP A 159 -15.58 7.08 -6.34
CA ASP A 159 -15.04 6.28 -7.44
C ASP A 159 -13.54 6.08 -7.29
N ARG A 160 -13.12 4.79 -7.17
CA ARG A 160 -11.72 4.47 -6.90
C ARG A 160 -10.82 4.71 -8.11
N VAL A 161 -11.34 4.62 -9.34
CA VAL A 161 -10.54 4.92 -10.54
C VAL A 161 -10.25 6.42 -10.59
N GLU A 162 -11.27 7.26 -10.36
CA GLU A 162 -11.11 8.71 -10.28
C GLU A 162 -10.15 9.11 -9.14
N ALA A 163 -10.25 8.45 -7.97
CA ALA A 163 -9.37 8.68 -6.84
C ALA A 163 -7.90 8.37 -7.18
N ILE A 164 -7.65 7.25 -7.87
CA ILE A 164 -6.31 6.86 -8.34
C ILE A 164 -5.79 7.88 -9.37
N GLU A 165 -6.60 8.24 -10.37
CA GLU A 165 -6.21 9.22 -11.39
C GLU A 165 -5.89 10.58 -10.75
N LYS A 166 -6.70 11.03 -9.81
CA LYS A 166 -6.45 12.27 -9.06
C LYS A 166 -5.13 12.23 -8.30
N ALA A 167 -4.86 11.13 -7.59
CA ALA A 167 -3.62 10.97 -6.84
C ALA A 167 -2.38 11.02 -7.75
N ILE A 168 -2.42 10.31 -8.90
CA ILE A 168 -1.30 10.28 -9.85
C ILE A 168 -1.10 11.66 -10.50
N ARG A 169 -2.18 12.37 -10.88
CA ARG A 169 -2.08 13.68 -11.50
C ARG A 169 -1.59 14.78 -10.57
N MET A 170 -1.88 14.70 -9.28
CA MET A 170 -1.42 15.69 -8.29
C MET A 170 -0.02 15.44 -7.75
N ALA A 171 0.52 14.24 -7.98
CA ALA A 171 1.85 13.88 -7.53
C ALA A 171 2.93 14.64 -8.31
N ASN A 172 3.93 15.11 -7.58
CA ASN A 172 5.12 15.77 -8.13
C ASN A 172 6.30 14.82 -8.09
N LYS A 173 7.41 15.23 -8.69
CA LYS A 173 8.67 14.49 -8.65
C LYS A 173 9.03 14.10 -7.21
N ASP A 174 9.50 12.87 -7.06
CA ASP A 174 9.90 12.24 -5.78
C ASP A 174 8.75 11.93 -4.80
N ASP A 175 7.47 12.22 -5.18
CA ASP A 175 6.31 11.81 -4.39
C ASP A 175 6.06 10.29 -4.50
N VAL A 176 5.40 9.74 -3.49
CA VAL A 176 4.92 8.36 -3.47
C VAL A 176 3.40 8.34 -3.34
N VAL A 177 2.72 7.70 -4.27
CA VAL A 177 1.28 7.37 -4.19
C VAL A 177 1.13 5.95 -3.66
N ILE A 178 0.44 5.78 -2.54
CA ILE A 178 0.17 4.47 -1.93
C ILE A 178 -1.31 4.13 -2.16
N LEU A 179 -1.56 3.09 -2.94
CA LEU A 179 -2.88 2.50 -3.14
C LEU A 179 -3.05 1.37 -2.12
N ALA A 180 -3.74 1.66 -1.00
CA ALA A 180 -3.89 0.73 0.10
C ALA A 180 -5.28 0.08 0.14
N GLY A 181 -5.33 -1.18 0.58
CA GLY A 181 -6.55 -1.96 0.80
C GLY A 181 -6.66 -3.19 -0.07
N LYS A 182 -6.64 -3.04 -1.38
CA LYS A 182 -6.90 -4.12 -2.34
C LYS A 182 -5.71 -5.04 -2.59
N GLY A 183 -4.52 -4.48 -2.66
CA GLY A 183 -3.30 -5.28 -2.88
C GLY A 183 -3.39 -6.16 -4.14
N HIS A 184 -3.49 -7.48 -3.96
CA HIS A 184 -3.55 -8.45 -5.06
C HIS A 184 -4.97 -8.75 -5.55
N GLU A 185 -6.02 -8.15 -4.99
CA GLU A 185 -7.40 -8.42 -5.39
C GLU A 185 -7.69 -7.84 -6.78
N PRO A 186 -8.05 -8.68 -7.79
CA PRO A 186 -8.33 -8.22 -9.15
C PRO A 186 -9.81 -7.89 -9.36
N TYR A 187 -10.54 -7.52 -8.29
CA TYR A 187 -11.98 -7.24 -8.37
C TYR A 187 -12.42 -6.18 -7.36
N GLN A 188 -13.56 -5.57 -7.62
CA GLN A 188 -14.36 -4.82 -6.66
C GLN A 188 -15.69 -5.55 -6.44
N GLU A 189 -16.05 -5.78 -5.18
CA GLU A 189 -17.30 -6.48 -4.80
C GLU A 189 -18.39 -5.46 -4.44
N ILE A 190 -19.51 -5.47 -5.23
CA ILE A 190 -20.67 -4.61 -5.03
C ILE A 190 -21.91 -5.50 -5.07
N ASN A 191 -22.75 -5.48 -4.04
CA ASN A 191 -23.98 -6.29 -3.94
C ASN A 191 -23.74 -7.77 -4.27
N HIS A 192 -22.68 -8.37 -3.67
CA HIS A 192 -22.26 -9.76 -3.87
C HIS A 192 -21.79 -10.10 -5.30
N VAL A 193 -21.66 -9.10 -6.19
CA VAL A 193 -21.11 -9.27 -7.53
C VAL A 193 -19.68 -8.76 -7.56
N LYS A 194 -18.76 -9.56 -8.11
CA LYS A 194 -17.37 -9.17 -8.32
C LYS A 194 -17.19 -8.61 -9.72
N TYR A 195 -16.87 -7.35 -9.80
CA TYR A 195 -16.51 -6.66 -11.03
C TYR A 195 -15.00 -6.67 -11.21
N PRO A 196 -14.47 -6.87 -12.42
CA PRO A 196 -13.04 -6.78 -12.69
C PRO A 196 -12.47 -5.42 -12.25
N PHE A 197 -11.43 -5.45 -11.42
CA PHE A 197 -10.78 -4.25 -10.90
C PHE A 197 -9.35 -4.59 -10.47
N ASP A 198 -8.40 -4.47 -11.36
CA ASP A 198 -6.98 -4.66 -11.05
C ASP A 198 -6.26 -3.32 -11.05
N GLU A 199 -5.76 -2.89 -9.89
CA GLU A 199 -5.11 -1.59 -9.75
C GLU A 199 -3.86 -1.44 -10.61
N ARG A 200 -3.16 -2.54 -10.94
CA ARG A 200 -2.00 -2.51 -11.84
C ARG A 200 -2.39 -2.12 -13.26
N ILE A 201 -3.49 -2.68 -13.74
CA ILE A 201 -4.03 -2.37 -15.07
C ILE A 201 -4.51 -0.91 -15.10
N ILE A 202 -5.32 -0.52 -14.11
CA ILE A 202 -5.88 0.84 -13.99
C ILE A 202 -4.77 1.89 -13.92
N VAL A 203 -3.74 1.66 -13.10
CA VAL A 203 -2.60 2.57 -12.99
C VAL A 203 -1.87 2.72 -14.31
N ASN A 204 -1.62 1.63 -15.04
CA ASN A 204 -0.96 1.68 -16.33
C ASN A 204 -1.79 2.44 -17.37
N GLU A 205 -3.10 2.22 -17.44
CA GLU A 205 -4.01 2.95 -18.34
C GLU A 205 -4.01 4.46 -18.04
N ILE A 206 -4.05 4.84 -16.75
CA ILE A 206 -3.97 6.25 -16.33
C ILE A 206 -2.63 6.87 -16.73
N ILE A 207 -1.52 6.16 -16.53
CA ILE A 207 -0.18 6.64 -16.90
C ILE A 207 -0.09 6.86 -18.41
N GLU A 208 -0.56 5.92 -19.22
CA GLU A 208 -0.58 6.05 -20.68
C GLU A 208 -1.42 7.24 -21.14
N LYS A 209 -2.59 7.46 -20.52
CA LYS A 209 -3.43 8.65 -20.76
C LYS A 209 -2.67 9.94 -20.47
N ILE A 210 -2.06 10.06 -19.27
CA ILE A 210 -1.29 11.24 -18.87
C ILE A 210 -0.12 11.52 -19.83
N LEU A 211 0.58 10.48 -20.27
CA LEU A 211 1.70 10.62 -21.19
C LEU A 211 1.26 11.02 -22.60
N SER A 212 0.07 10.62 -23.03
CA SER A 212 -0.51 11.01 -24.32
C SER A 212 -0.95 12.47 -24.35
N GLU A 213 -1.45 13.00 -23.21
CA GLU A 213 -1.88 14.39 -23.07
C GLU A 213 -0.70 15.38 -23.04
N LYS A 214 0.54 14.91 -22.77
CA LYS A 214 1.76 15.74 -22.74
C LYS A 214 2.49 15.82 -24.09
N LYS A 215 1.99 15.14 -25.12
CA LYS A 215 2.53 15.18 -26.49
C LYS A 215 1.81 16.21 -27.33
#